data_e6157669a56b5fbc90b9411e72ff2202
#
_entry.id   e6157669a56b5fbc90b9411e72ff2202
#
_cell.length_a   1.000
_cell.length_b   1.000
_cell.length_c   1.000
_cell.angle_alpha   90.00
_cell.angle_beta   90.00
_cell.angle_gamma   90.00
#
_symmetry.space_group_name_H-M   'P 1'
#
loop_
_entity.id
_entity.type
_entity.pdbx_description
1 polymer ?
#
loop_
_entity_poly.entity_id
_entity_poly.type
_entity_poly.pdbx_seq_one_letter_code
_entity_poly.pdbx_strand_id
1 'polypeptide(L)'
;MPEDDPRNPAVIADNVGDNVGDVAGMGADLFDSNVAAMAAALVMGISLDQQAGGNLNVMTVFCYATVGLLASIIGVGTARLKEGANPTKVLNSSTYVTTVVYLILTAGLTALFNFSWRVWGAAAVGLAVGLIIGLTTDYFTNDERPPVRTVANMSKSGPAFTILSGISYSFISVLPAMLGIAVAALLAYTLCSPLGDGY
;
A
#
# COMPACT_ATOMS: atom_id res chain seq x y z
N MET A 1 -39.34 4.61 -7.73
CA MET A 1 -38.29 4.86 -8.73
C MET A 1 -37.16 3.89 -8.39
N PRO A 2 -36.62 3.14 -9.35
CA PRO A 2 -35.47 2.26 -9.09
C PRO A 2 -34.28 3.07 -8.58
N GLU A 3 -33.39 2.42 -7.79
CA GLU A 3 -32.25 3.08 -7.15
C GLU A 3 -31.33 3.74 -8.18
N ASP A 4 -31.04 3.06 -9.28
CA ASP A 4 -30.15 3.55 -10.35
C ASP A 4 -30.85 4.25 -11.51
N ASP A 5 -32.09 4.75 -11.32
CA ASP A 5 -32.81 5.47 -12.37
C ASP A 5 -32.13 6.82 -12.63
N PRO A 6 -31.73 7.13 -13.89
CA PRO A 6 -31.02 8.39 -14.21
C PRO A 6 -31.87 9.65 -13.95
N ARG A 7 -33.17 9.52 -13.71
CA ARG A 7 -34.07 10.61 -13.30
C ARG A 7 -34.05 10.85 -11.80
N ASN A 8 -33.38 10.00 -11.01
CA ASN A 8 -33.27 10.14 -9.58
C ASN A 8 -32.10 11.12 -9.26
N PRO A 9 -32.35 12.32 -8.71
CA PRO A 9 -31.25 13.24 -8.39
C PRO A 9 -30.29 12.70 -7.34
N ALA A 10 -30.71 11.72 -6.55
CA ALA A 10 -29.82 11.05 -5.59
C ALA A 10 -28.68 10.30 -6.27
N VAL A 11 -28.89 9.72 -7.46
CA VAL A 11 -27.85 9.05 -8.25
C VAL A 11 -26.75 10.04 -8.67
N ILE A 12 -27.13 11.28 -9.03
CA ILE A 12 -26.16 12.32 -9.38
C ILE A 12 -25.36 12.74 -8.14
N ALA A 13 -26.03 12.89 -7.01
CA ALA A 13 -25.39 13.28 -5.75
C ALA A 13 -24.41 12.18 -5.27
N ASP A 14 -24.78 10.92 -5.41
CA ASP A 14 -23.98 9.75 -5.07
C ASP A 14 -22.70 9.69 -5.93
N ASN A 15 -22.85 9.75 -7.25
CA ASN A 15 -21.70 9.76 -8.17
C ASN A 15 -20.75 10.96 -7.95
N VAL A 16 -21.26 12.13 -7.61
CA VAL A 16 -20.43 13.30 -7.25
C VAL A 16 -19.75 13.05 -5.90
N GLY A 17 -20.47 12.48 -4.93
CA GLY A 17 -19.95 12.12 -3.62
C GLY A 17 -18.79 11.13 -3.71
N ASP A 18 -18.92 10.10 -4.54
CA ASP A 18 -17.87 9.10 -4.80
C ASP A 18 -16.61 9.77 -5.40
N ASN A 19 -16.77 10.67 -6.37
CA ASN A 19 -15.62 11.39 -6.92
C ASN A 19 -14.93 12.29 -5.89
N VAL A 20 -15.65 12.91 -4.99
CA VAL A 20 -15.07 13.74 -3.93
C VAL A 20 -14.49 12.89 -2.80
N GLY A 21 -15.22 11.88 -2.32
CA GLY A 21 -14.81 11.02 -1.21
C GLY A 21 -13.73 10.01 -1.62
N ASP A 22 -14.02 9.21 -2.62
CA ASP A 22 -13.19 8.04 -2.95
C ASP A 22 -11.98 8.40 -3.83
N VAL A 23 -12.07 9.45 -4.64
CA VAL A 23 -10.94 9.86 -5.47
C VAL A 23 -10.14 10.97 -4.79
N ALA A 24 -10.76 12.13 -4.55
CA ALA A 24 -10.03 13.28 -4.01
C ALA A 24 -9.70 13.14 -2.52
N GLY A 25 -10.66 12.68 -1.70
CA GLY A 25 -10.47 12.47 -0.27
C GLY A 25 -9.45 11.39 0.03
N MET A 26 -9.57 10.22 -0.60
CA MET A 26 -8.61 9.12 -0.45
C MET A 26 -7.22 9.51 -0.98
N GLY A 27 -7.14 10.25 -2.08
CA GLY A 27 -5.88 10.78 -2.61
C GLY A 27 -5.18 11.70 -1.62
N ALA A 28 -5.91 12.57 -0.93
CA ALA A 28 -5.37 13.44 0.11
C ALA A 28 -4.87 12.66 1.33
N ASP A 29 -5.60 11.64 1.78
CA ASP A 29 -5.22 10.77 2.90
C ASP A 29 -3.94 9.96 2.60
N LEU A 30 -3.84 9.41 1.38
CA LEU A 30 -2.62 8.73 0.93
C LEU A 30 -1.42 9.66 0.84
N PHE A 31 -1.62 10.93 0.44
CA PHE A 31 -0.56 11.93 0.40
C PHE A 31 -0.05 12.23 1.80
N ASP A 32 -0.95 12.48 2.77
CA ASP A 32 -0.59 12.74 4.17
C ASP A 32 0.19 11.55 4.78
N SER A 33 -0.29 10.33 4.57
CA SER A 33 0.36 9.11 5.04
C SER A 33 1.77 8.92 4.44
N ASN A 34 1.96 9.22 3.16
CA ASN A 34 3.27 9.16 2.51
C ASN A 34 4.23 10.23 3.05
N VAL A 35 3.75 11.45 3.27
CA VAL A 35 4.55 12.53 3.86
C VAL A 35 4.98 12.17 5.27
N ALA A 36 4.08 11.64 6.10
CA ALA A 36 4.39 11.20 7.46
C ALA A 36 5.44 10.08 7.49
N ALA A 37 5.30 9.07 6.63
CA ALA A 37 6.26 7.97 6.51
C ALA A 37 7.65 8.46 6.06
N MET A 38 7.68 9.38 5.08
CA MET A 38 8.93 9.97 4.59
C MET A 38 9.60 10.84 5.64
N ALA A 39 8.82 11.64 6.38
CA ALA A 39 9.34 12.45 7.49
C ALA A 39 9.95 11.57 8.59
N ALA A 40 9.29 10.48 8.96
CA ALA A 40 9.82 9.53 9.94
C ALA A 40 11.15 8.91 9.46
N ALA A 41 11.23 8.46 8.21
CA ALA A 41 12.45 7.90 7.63
C ALA A 41 13.59 8.93 7.58
N LEU A 42 13.30 10.19 7.25
CA LEU A 42 14.29 11.28 7.23
C LEU A 42 14.81 11.61 8.63
N VAL A 43 13.94 11.68 9.64
CA VAL A 43 14.36 11.91 11.03
C VAL A 43 15.31 10.81 11.50
N MET A 44 15.00 9.54 11.21
CA MET A 44 15.90 8.43 11.52
C MET A 44 17.21 8.53 10.73
N GLY A 45 17.15 8.82 9.42
CA GLY A 45 18.33 9.01 8.58
C GLY A 45 19.26 10.13 9.08
N ILE A 46 18.71 11.28 9.49
CA ILE A 46 19.46 12.40 10.06
C ILE A 46 20.13 11.98 11.38
N SER A 47 19.42 11.26 12.24
CA SER A 47 19.95 10.78 13.52
C SER A 47 21.17 9.85 13.32
N LEU A 48 21.11 8.96 12.34
CA LEU A 48 22.20 8.06 11.98
C LEU A 48 23.39 8.79 11.34
N ASP A 49 23.10 9.73 10.45
CA ASP A 49 24.12 10.54 9.78
C ASP A 49 24.89 11.43 10.76
N GLN A 50 24.23 11.95 11.80
CA GLN A 50 24.89 12.70 12.87
C GLN A 50 25.88 11.84 13.69
N GLN A 51 25.57 10.55 13.87
CA GLN A 51 26.47 9.62 14.55
C GLN A 51 27.62 9.15 13.65
N ALA A 52 27.36 8.98 12.36
CA ALA A 52 28.34 8.50 11.38
C ALA A 52 29.24 9.62 10.78
N GLY A 53 28.87 10.88 10.95
CA GLY A 53 29.59 12.03 10.37
C GLY A 53 29.43 12.17 8.85
N GLY A 54 28.30 11.69 8.28
CA GLY A 54 28.02 11.73 6.84
C GLY A 54 26.58 12.17 6.55
N ASN A 55 26.14 12.04 5.31
CA ASN A 55 24.77 12.30 4.85
C ASN A 55 24.21 11.15 3.99
N LEU A 56 24.81 9.97 4.09
CA LEU A 56 24.48 8.83 3.23
C LEU A 56 23.07 8.28 3.48
N ASN A 57 22.62 8.25 4.73
CA ASN A 57 21.32 7.71 5.09
C ASN A 57 20.18 8.62 4.61
N VAL A 58 20.31 9.91 4.83
CA VAL A 58 19.36 10.92 4.30
C VAL A 58 19.32 10.87 2.78
N MET A 59 20.48 10.79 2.12
CA MET A 59 20.56 10.67 0.67
C MET A 59 19.86 9.39 0.16
N THR A 60 20.03 8.26 0.86
CA THR A 60 19.36 7.00 0.52
C THR A 60 17.84 7.15 0.57
N VAL A 61 17.29 7.79 1.60
CA VAL A 61 15.83 8.02 1.72
C VAL A 61 15.32 8.85 0.55
N PHE A 62 15.97 9.97 0.23
CA PHE A 62 15.56 10.81 -0.90
C PHE A 62 15.66 10.10 -2.25
N CYS A 63 16.74 9.36 -2.50
CA CYS A 63 16.92 8.60 -3.72
C CYS A 63 15.85 7.52 -3.87
N TYR A 64 15.55 6.76 -2.82
CA TYR A 64 14.52 5.73 -2.85
C TYR A 64 13.12 6.32 -3.05
N ALA A 65 12.80 7.43 -2.38
CA ALA A 65 11.54 8.13 -2.59
C ALA A 65 11.38 8.65 -4.03
N THR A 66 12.42 9.26 -4.59
CA THR A 66 12.41 9.76 -5.98
C THR A 66 12.21 8.62 -6.98
N VAL A 67 12.91 7.51 -6.79
CA VAL A 67 12.72 6.31 -7.63
C VAL A 67 11.33 5.72 -7.45
N GLY A 68 10.77 5.77 -6.24
CA GLY A 68 9.38 5.36 -6.00
C GLY A 68 8.38 6.14 -6.85
N LEU A 69 8.55 7.45 -6.96
CA LEU A 69 7.73 8.29 -7.84
C LEU A 69 7.89 7.91 -9.31
N LEU A 70 9.12 7.70 -9.78
CA LEU A 70 9.37 7.28 -11.16
C LEU A 70 8.78 5.90 -11.46
N ALA A 71 8.93 4.94 -10.56
CA ALA A 71 8.34 3.61 -10.68
C ALA A 71 6.80 3.68 -10.72
N SER A 72 6.19 4.55 -9.91
CA SER A 72 4.74 4.77 -9.91
C SER A 72 4.25 5.35 -11.23
N ILE A 73 4.95 6.32 -11.81
CA ILE A 73 4.61 6.89 -13.13
C ILE A 73 4.64 5.80 -14.21
N ILE A 74 5.66 4.94 -14.19
CA ILE A 74 5.77 3.81 -15.12
C ILE A 74 4.61 2.83 -14.89
N GLY A 75 4.31 2.49 -13.64
CA GLY A 75 3.22 1.59 -13.28
C GLY A 75 1.85 2.10 -13.74
N VAL A 76 1.55 3.37 -13.51
CA VAL A 76 0.32 4.01 -14.00
C VAL A 76 0.27 3.99 -15.53
N GLY A 77 1.38 4.21 -16.21
CA GLY A 77 1.48 4.11 -17.67
C GLY A 77 1.15 2.72 -18.23
N THR A 78 1.30 1.66 -17.43
CA THR A 78 0.94 0.28 -17.80
C THR A 78 -0.53 -0.06 -17.50
N ALA A 79 -1.19 0.71 -16.65
CA ALA A 79 -2.60 0.52 -16.26
C ALA A 79 -3.55 0.99 -17.38
N ARG A 80 -3.57 0.28 -18.50
CA ARG A 80 -4.50 0.56 -19.61
C ARG A 80 -5.71 -0.35 -19.53
N LEU A 81 -6.87 0.23 -19.22
CA LEU A 81 -8.16 -0.43 -19.31
C LEU A 81 -8.55 -0.56 -20.78
N LYS A 82 -8.66 -1.80 -21.26
CA LYS A 82 -9.30 -2.12 -22.54
C LYS A 82 -10.78 -2.41 -22.29
N GLU A 83 -11.63 -2.13 -23.26
CA GLU A 83 -13.05 -2.50 -23.20
C GLU A 83 -13.19 -3.99 -22.87
N GLY A 84 -13.93 -4.32 -21.81
CA GLY A 84 -14.13 -5.70 -21.33
C GLY A 84 -13.04 -6.27 -20.42
N ALA A 85 -11.99 -5.51 -20.06
CA ALA A 85 -11.00 -5.94 -19.08
C ALA A 85 -11.55 -5.80 -17.66
N ASN A 86 -11.22 -6.76 -16.78
CA ASN A 86 -11.56 -6.69 -15.37
C ASN A 86 -10.66 -5.63 -14.68
N PRO A 87 -11.23 -4.55 -14.10
CA PRO A 87 -10.47 -3.44 -13.51
C PRO A 87 -9.51 -3.91 -12.41
N THR A 88 -9.94 -4.82 -11.55
CA THR A 88 -9.15 -5.36 -10.44
C THR A 88 -7.87 -6.03 -10.94
N LYS A 89 -7.95 -6.79 -12.04
CA LYS A 89 -6.76 -7.45 -12.61
C LYS A 89 -5.78 -6.46 -13.20
N VAL A 90 -6.27 -5.38 -13.82
CA VAL A 90 -5.42 -4.33 -14.39
C VAL A 90 -4.70 -3.56 -13.29
N LEU A 91 -5.40 -3.20 -12.21
CA LEU A 91 -4.83 -2.52 -11.05
C LEU A 91 -3.77 -3.38 -10.35
N ASN A 92 -4.07 -4.64 -10.09
CA ASN A 92 -3.12 -5.58 -9.49
C ASN A 92 -1.88 -5.78 -10.37
N SER A 93 -2.06 -5.89 -11.70
CA SER A 93 -0.95 -5.99 -12.64
C SER A 93 -0.06 -4.74 -12.62
N SER A 94 -0.65 -3.55 -12.59
CA SER A 94 0.08 -2.28 -12.46
C SER A 94 0.89 -2.22 -11.16
N THR A 95 0.32 -2.67 -10.06
CA THR A 95 1.01 -2.74 -8.76
C THR A 95 2.21 -3.68 -8.81
N TYR A 96 2.08 -4.87 -9.43
CA TYR A 96 3.22 -5.78 -9.59
C TYR A 96 4.32 -5.19 -10.47
N VAL A 97 3.96 -4.56 -11.58
CA VAL A 97 4.94 -3.89 -12.47
C VAL A 97 5.67 -2.78 -11.70
N THR A 98 4.94 -1.91 -11.00
CA THR A 98 5.54 -0.85 -10.17
C THR A 98 6.51 -1.41 -9.16
N THR A 99 6.14 -2.49 -8.46
CA THR A 99 6.98 -3.15 -7.46
C THR A 99 8.28 -3.68 -8.06
N VAL A 100 8.19 -4.38 -9.18
CA VAL A 100 9.37 -4.95 -9.86
C VAL A 100 10.28 -3.83 -10.37
N VAL A 101 9.73 -2.80 -11.01
CA VAL A 101 10.48 -1.64 -11.51
C VAL A 101 11.17 -0.93 -10.35
N TYR A 102 10.47 -0.70 -9.24
CA TYR A 102 11.03 -0.08 -8.05
C TYR A 102 12.22 -0.88 -7.50
N LEU A 103 12.09 -2.19 -7.34
CA LEU A 103 13.18 -3.05 -6.85
C LEU A 103 14.40 -3.02 -7.75
N ILE A 104 14.21 -3.04 -9.07
CA ILE A 104 15.32 -2.98 -10.04
C ILE A 104 16.02 -1.61 -9.98
N LEU A 105 15.25 -0.54 -9.97
CA LEU A 105 15.81 0.81 -9.96
C LEU A 105 16.54 1.11 -8.65
N THR A 106 15.99 0.71 -7.51
CA THR A 106 16.65 0.88 -6.19
C THR A 106 17.88 0.01 -6.04
N ALA A 107 17.89 -1.22 -6.60
CA ALA A 107 19.10 -2.04 -6.67
C ALA A 107 20.18 -1.37 -7.51
N GLY A 108 19.82 -0.81 -8.66
CA GLY A 108 20.74 -0.04 -9.51
C GLY A 108 21.34 1.16 -8.79
N LEU A 109 20.52 1.94 -8.09
CA LEU A 109 21.01 3.07 -7.28
C LEU A 109 21.92 2.62 -6.12
N THR A 110 21.55 1.53 -5.44
CA THR A 110 22.36 0.96 -4.37
C THR A 110 23.76 0.57 -4.87
N ALA A 111 23.84 0.00 -6.06
CA ALA A 111 25.12 -0.35 -6.68
C ALA A 111 25.92 0.89 -7.14
N LEU A 112 25.25 1.90 -7.71
CA LEU A 112 25.91 3.11 -8.25
C LEU A 112 26.46 4.02 -7.13
N PHE A 113 25.70 4.20 -6.06
CA PHE A 113 26.06 5.10 -4.96
C PHE A 113 26.71 4.37 -3.77
N ASN A 114 26.98 3.07 -3.89
CA ASN A 114 27.52 2.23 -2.83
C ASN A 114 26.70 2.30 -1.52
N PHE A 115 25.37 2.36 -1.64
CA PHE A 115 24.49 2.25 -0.48
C PHE A 115 24.53 0.84 0.11
N SER A 116 24.07 0.69 1.36
CA SER A 116 24.04 -0.60 2.00
C SER A 116 23.02 -1.56 1.37
N TRP A 117 23.48 -2.71 0.87
CA TRP A 117 22.62 -3.79 0.37
C TRP A 117 21.68 -4.35 1.43
N ARG A 118 22.01 -4.19 2.70
CA ARG A 118 21.16 -4.61 3.83
C ARG A 118 19.93 -3.71 3.95
N VAL A 119 20.11 -2.40 3.79
CA VAL A 119 19.00 -1.44 3.75
C VAL A 119 18.09 -1.72 2.54
N TRP A 120 18.68 -2.00 1.37
CA TRP A 120 17.90 -2.44 0.21
C TRP A 120 17.12 -3.73 0.48
N GLY A 121 17.75 -4.72 1.14
CA GLY A 121 17.09 -5.96 1.52
C GLY A 121 15.93 -5.74 2.49
N ALA A 122 16.08 -4.87 3.48
CA ALA A 122 15.03 -4.48 4.41
C ALA A 122 13.86 -3.78 3.68
N ALA A 123 14.16 -2.88 2.75
CA ALA A 123 13.14 -2.23 1.91
C ALA A 123 12.39 -3.24 1.04
N ALA A 124 13.10 -4.21 0.45
CA ALA A 124 12.49 -5.28 -0.35
C ALA A 124 11.55 -6.16 0.49
N VAL A 125 11.92 -6.50 1.72
CA VAL A 125 11.06 -7.22 2.67
C VAL A 125 9.80 -6.41 2.99
N GLY A 126 9.95 -5.12 3.30
CA GLY A 126 8.81 -4.23 3.56
C GLY A 126 7.85 -4.18 2.38
N LEU A 127 8.38 -4.09 1.16
CA LEU A 127 7.58 -4.07 -0.07
C LEU A 127 6.85 -5.40 -0.31
N ALA A 128 7.51 -6.53 -0.07
CA ALA A 128 6.89 -7.86 -0.19
C ALA A 128 5.72 -8.02 0.81
N VAL A 129 5.92 -7.57 2.05
CA VAL A 129 4.85 -7.57 3.08
C VAL A 129 3.71 -6.63 2.67
N GLY A 130 4.01 -5.44 2.14
CA GLY A 130 3.00 -4.53 1.60
C GLY A 130 2.15 -5.17 0.50
N LEU A 131 2.75 -5.92 -0.41
CA LEU A 131 2.00 -6.69 -1.43
C LEU A 131 1.10 -7.76 -0.81
N ILE A 132 1.60 -8.50 0.19
CA ILE A 132 0.79 -9.53 0.88
C ILE A 132 -0.40 -8.89 1.59
N ILE A 133 -0.19 -7.75 2.25
CA ILE A 133 -1.26 -6.98 2.90
C ILE A 133 -2.29 -6.53 1.86
N GLY A 134 -1.85 -5.98 0.72
CA GLY A 134 -2.73 -5.58 -0.37
C GLY A 134 -3.58 -6.71 -0.91
N LEU A 135 -2.97 -7.88 -1.16
CA LEU A 135 -3.69 -9.09 -1.62
C LEU A 135 -4.68 -9.60 -0.56
N THR A 136 -4.31 -9.54 0.71
CA THR A 136 -5.19 -9.93 1.81
C THR A 136 -6.38 -8.98 1.91
N THR A 137 -6.14 -7.69 1.78
CA THR A 137 -7.20 -6.67 1.79
C THR A 137 -8.15 -6.89 0.62
N ASP A 138 -7.64 -7.07 -0.61
CA ASP A 138 -8.47 -7.41 -1.78
C ASP A 138 -9.33 -8.66 -1.54
N TYR A 139 -8.78 -9.69 -0.92
CA TYR A 139 -9.54 -10.90 -0.60
C TYR A 139 -10.72 -10.66 0.34
N PHE A 140 -10.57 -9.80 1.36
CA PHE A 140 -11.61 -9.53 2.35
C PHE A 140 -12.59 -8.44 1.94
N THR A 141 -12.25 -7.57 0.99
CA THR A 141 -13.08 -6.43 0.55
C THR A 141 -13.73 -6.61 -0.81
N ASN A 142 -13.26 -7.57 -1.61
CA ASN A 142 -13.78 -7.80 -2.96
C ASN A 142 -15.14 -8.53 -2.91
N ASP A 143 -16.12 -7.99 -3.62
CA ASP A 143 -17.50 -8.49 -3.71
C ASP A 143 -17.62 -9.88 -4.38
N GLU A 144 -16.65 -10.25 -5.21
CA GLU A 144 -16.57 -11.58 -5.82
C GLU A 144 -16.10 -12.66 -4.81
N ARG A 145 -15.57 -12.28 -3.66
CA ARG A 145 -14.95 -13.20 -2.70
C ARG A 145 -15.92 -13.67 -1.60
N PRO A 146 -15.68 -14.87 -1.04
CA PRO A 146 -16.54 -15.46 -0.03
C PRO A 146 -16.82 -14.60 1.20
N PRO A 147 -15.84 -13.86 1.78
CA PRO A 147 -16.09 -13.06 2.98
C PRO A 147 -17.23 -12.05 2.78
N VAL A 148 -17.15 -11.25 1.72
CA VAL A 148 -18.16 -10.21 1.41
C VAL A 148 -19.51 -10.85 1.10
N ARG A 149 -19.52 -11.91 0.29
CA ARG A 149 -20.75 -12.66 -0.02
C ARG A 149 -21.41 -13.27 1.22
N THR A 150 -20.62 -13.71 2.19
CA THR A 150 -21.15 -14.23 3.45
C THR A 150 -21.82 -13.12 4.26
N VAL A 151 -21.19 -11.95 4.40
CA VAL A 151 -21.77 -10.78 5.06
C VAL A 151 -23.05 -10.34 4.34
N ALA A 152 -23.05 -10.27 3.03
CA ALA A 152 -24.21 -9.94 2.22
C ALA A 152 -25.37 -10.96 2.40
N ASN A 153 -25.07 -12.25 2.53
CA ASN A 153 -26.09 -13.25 2.81
C ASN A 153 -26.64 -13.15 4.23
N MET A 154 -25.80 -12.80 5.21
CA MET A 154 -26.24 -12.59 6.60
C MET A 154 -27.15 -11.37 6.74
N SER A 155 -27.07 -10.39 5.85
CA SER A 155 -27.95 -9.22 5.84
C SER A 155 -29.42 -9.57 5.62
N LYS A 156 -29.70 -10.72 4.97
CA LYS A 156 -31.08 -11.24 4.82
C LYS A 156 -31.72 -11.64 6.15
N SER A 157 -30.92 -11.93 7.16
CA SER A 157 -31.38 -12.31 8.50
C SER A 157 -31.56 -11.09 9.44
N GLY A 158 -31.17 -9.91 8.98
CA GLY A 158 -31.39 -8.65 9.68
C GLY A 158 -30.09 -7.87 10.01
N PRO A 159 -30.20 -6.60 10.40
CA PRO A 159 -29.05 -5.70 10.60
C PRO A 159 -28.05 -6.20 11.65
N ALA A 160 -28.53 -6.82 12.73
CA ALA A 160 -27.67 -7.34 13.80
C ALA A 160 -26.70 -8.41 13.30
N PHE A 161 -27.16 -9.30 12.41
CA PHE A 161 -26.31 -10.35 11.82
C PHE A 161 -25.30 -9.77 10.85
N THR A 162 -25.65 -8.72 10.10
CA THR A 162 -24.74 -8.01 9.21
C THR A 162 -23.59 -7.37 10.00
N ILE A 163 -23.95 -6.65 11.07
CA ILE A 163 -22.95 -5.98 11.94
C ILE A 163 -22.02 -7.03 12.58
N LEU A 164 -22.58 -8.08 13.15
CA LEU A 164 -21.79 -9.11 13.84
C LEU A 164 -20.84 -9.84 12.89
N SER A 165 -21.33 -10.23 11.71
CA SER A 165 -20.51 -10.88 10.70
C SER A 165 -19.44 -9.94 10.12
N GLY A 166 -19.78 -8.67 9.87
CA GLY A 166 -18.84 -7.64 9.43
C GLY A 166 -17.69 -7.42 10.41
N ILE A 167 -18.00 -7.26 11.70
CA ILE A 167 -17.01 -7.15 12.77
C ILE A 167 -16.12 -8.40 12.84
N SER A 168 -16.70 -9.59 12.74
CA SER A 168 -15.93 -10.84 12.76
C SER A 168 -14.92 -10.94 11.63
N TYR A 169 -15.34 -10.64 10.40
CA TYR A 169 -14.42 -10.63 9.25
C TYR A 169 -13.39 -9.50 9.32
N SER A 170 -13.76 -8.34 9.88
CA SER A 170 -12.82 -7.24 10.11
C SER A 170 -11.68 -7.67 11.05
N PHE A 171 -11.98 -8.33 12.17
CA PHE A 171 -10.94 -8.84 13.08
C PHE A 171 -10.05 -9.90 12.42
N ILE A 172 -10.62 -10.79 11.60
CA ILE A 172 -9.86 -11.82 10.90
C ILE A 172 -8.93 -11.17 9.84
N SER A 173 -9.39 -10.13 9.14
CA SER A 173 -8.63 -9.46 8.10
C SER A 173 -7.42 -8.67 8.60
N VAL A 174 -7.46 -8.19 9.84
CA VAL A 174 -6.36 -7.45 10.47
C VAL A 174 -5.19 -8.37 10.85
N LEU A 175 -5.46 -9.64 11.17
CA LEU A 175 -4.44 -10.57 11.67
C LEU A 175 -3.26 -10.78 10.69
N PRO A 176 -3.46 -11.08 9.39
CA PRO A 176 -2.37 -11.19 8.43
C PRO A 176 -1.54 -9.91 8.30
N ALA A 177 -2.19 -8.74 8.35
CA ALA A 177 -1.51 -7.45 8.28
C ALA A 177 -0.61 -7.22 9.50
N MET A 178 -1.12 -7.45 10.70
CA MET A 178 -0.36 -7.32 11.95
C MET A 178 0.84 -8.28 11.99
N LEU A 179 0.63 -9.54 11.62
CA LEU A 179 1.72 -10.52 11.53
C LEU A 179 2.75 -10.13 10.47
N GLY A 180 2.30 -9.66 9.31
CA GLY A 180 3.18 -9.21 8.24
C GLY A 180 4.08 -8.06 8.68
N ILE A 181 3.52 -7.04 9.35
CA ILE A 181 4.27 -5.90 9.87
C ILE A 181 5.28 -6.35 10.94
N ALA A 182 4.87 -7.21 11.87
CA ALA A 182 5.76 -7.73 12.92
C ALA A 182 6.94 -8.51 12.32
N VAL A 183 6.68 -9.38 11.35
CA VAL A 183 7.72 -10.14 10.64
C VAL A 183 8.64 -9.21 9.84
N ALA A 184 8.09 -8.22 9.13
CA ALA A 184 8.89 -7.25 8.38
C ALA A 184 9.82 -6.45 9.30
N ALA A 185 9.30 -5.96 10.43
CA ALA A 185 10.10 -5.22 11.41
C ALA A 185 11.23 -6.08 11.98
N LEU A 186 10.95 -7.34 12.34
CA LEU A 186 11.94 -8.26 12.88
C LEU A 186 13.01 -8.62 11.84
N LEU A 187 12.63 -8.86 10.59
CA LEU A 187 13.57 -9.13 9.51
C LEU A 187 14.42 -7.89 9.17
N ALA A 188 13.82 -6.71 9.11
CA ALA A 188 14.56 -5.47 8.90
C ALA A 188 15.57 -5.23 10.01
N TYR A 189 15.17 -5.42 11.26
CA TYR A 189 16.07 -5.31 12.41
C TYR A 189 17.24 -6.30 12.32
N THR A 190 16.99 -7.58 12.05
CA THR A 190 18.05 -8.59 11.95
C THR A 190 18.99 -8.36 10.77
N LEU A 191 18.49 -7.84 9.64
CA LEU A 191 19.31 -7.50 8.48
C LEU A 191 20.21 -6.29 8.73
N CYS A 192 19.70 -5.29 9.43
CA CYS A 192 20.39 -4.02 9.64
C CYS A 192 21.21 -3.97 10.94
N SER A 193 20.90 -4.80 11.95
CA SER A 193 21.61 -4.86 13.23
C SER A 193 23.14 -4.92 13.12
N PRO A 194 23.75 -5.62 12.15
CA PRO A 194 25.21 -5.61 11.98
C PRO A 194 25.81 -4.29 11.45
N LEU A 195 24.98 -3.29 11.10
CA LEU A 195 25.44 -1.97 10.65
C LEU A 195 25.62 -0.98 11.79
N GLY A 196 25.22 -1.36 12.99
CA GLY A 196 25.30 -0.55 14.22
C GLY A 196 23.95 -0.38 14.89
N ASP A 197 23.95 0.01 16.17
CA ASP A 197 22.75 0.12 17.00
C ASP A 197 21.76 1.24 16.58
N GLY A 198 21.98 1.84 15.45
CA GLY A 198 21.16 2.94 14.92
C GLY A 198 20.34 2.60 13.66
N TYR A 199 20.39 1.36 13.14
CA TYR A 199 19.62 0.96 11.95
C TYR A 199 18.36 0.17 12.30
#